data_161ffd13ad5c4111c8b3ece78dc2b9c0
#
_entry.id   161ffd13ad5c4111c8b3ece78dc2b9c0
#
_cell.length_a   1.000
_cell.length_b   1.000
_cell.length_c   1.000
_cell.angle_alpha   90.00
_cell.angle_beta   90.00
_cell.angle_gamma   90.00
#
_symmetry.space_group_name_H-M   'P 1'
#
loop_
_entity.id
_entity.type
_entity.pdbx_description
1 polymer ?
#
loop_
_entity_poly.entity_id
_entity_poly.type
_entity_poly.pdbx_seq_one_letter_code
_entity_poly.pdbx_strand_id
1 'polypeptide(L)'
;MEIADEYLALLDRATKDQPEHRRMLPRLKKIKSNLLDDTVHRLHKEAFEIVDCLKCGNCCRGISPRMTDRDIERIAKNLKVSPTAVSEKYITRDTDEFYCFKQSPCPFLDGENYCQVYKDRPRACKEYPHTDRPKFTQIIDLSFTNSIICPAVAFVFIELRKIF
;
A
#
# COMPACT_ATOMS: atom_id res chain seq x y z
N MET A 1 16.41 2.66 -8.66
CA MET A 1 16.99 2.81 -7.30
C MET A 1 16.48 1.67 -6.43
N GLU A 2 17.33 1.08 -5.63
CA GLU A 2 16.93 0.09 -4.65
C GLU A 2 16.21 0.74 -3.46
N ILE A 3 15.44 -0.05 -2.72
CA ILE A 3 14.80 0.40 -1.48
C ILE A 3 15.87 0.70 -0.42
N ALA A 4 15.68 1.73 0.40
CA ALA A 4 16.64 2.10 1.44
C ALA A 4 16.79 0.99 2.50
N ASP A 5 18.01 0.80 3.02
CA ASP A 5 18.33 -0.25 4.00
C ASP A 5 17.46 -0.19 5.26
N GLU A 6 17.12 1.02 5.71
CA GLU A 6 16.22 1.23 6.85
C GLU A 6 14.81 0.68 6.61
N TYR A 7 14.31 0.76 5.37
CA TYR A 7 13.01 0.20 4.99
C TYR A 7 13.08 -1.31 4.85
N LEU A 8 14.18 -1.84 4.31
CA LEU A 8 14.44 -3.28 4.26
C LEU A 8 14.49 -3.87 5.68
N ALA A 9 15.16 -3.21 6.63
CA ALA A 9 15.21 -3.65 8.02
C ALA A 9 13.82 -3.76 8.67
N LEU A 10 12.91 -2.82 8.38
CA LEU A 10 11.51 -2.90 8.84
C LEU A 10 10.77 -4.10 8.24
N LEU A 11 10.92 -4.32 6.93
CA LEU A 11 10.28 -5.43 6.23
C LEU A 11 10.82 -6.80 6.70
N ASP A 12 12.12 -6.92 6.87
CA ASP A 12 12.78 -8.13 7.38
C ASP A 12 12.30 -8.47 8.79
N ARG A 13 12.22 -7.45 9.65
CA ARG A 13 11.70 -7.63 11.00
C ARG A 13 10.23 -8.05 10.98
N ALA A 14 9.38 -7.37 10.22
CA ALA A 14 7.97 -7.74 10.09
C ALA A 14 7.80 -9.16 9.53
N THR A 15 8.66 -9.57 8.60
CA THR A 15 8.66 -10.92 8.03
C THR A 15 9.04 -11.97 9.09
N LYS A 16 10.08 -11.72 9.90
CA LYS A 16 10.47 -12.60 11.00
C LYS A 16 9.38 -12.70 12.07
N ASP A 17 8.73 -11.57 12.38
CA ASP A 17 7.69 -11.47 13.40
C ASP A 17 6.29 -11.89 12.89
N GLN A 18 6.15 -12.32 11.63
CA GLN A 18 4.86 -12.72 11.04
C GLN A 18 4.05 -13.74 11.87
N PRO A 19 4.66 -14.80 12.43
CA PRO A 19 3.91 -15.75 13.26
C PRO A 19 3.27 -15.09 14.49
N GLU A 20 3.99 -14.19 15.15
CA GLU A 20 3.50 -13.42 16.30
C GLU A 20 2.43 -12.41 15.90
N HIS A 21 2.65 -11.68 14.80
CA HIS A 21 1.64 -10.77 14.24
C HIS A 21 0.35 -11.51 13.92
N ARG A 22 0.44 -12.71 13.32
CA ARG A 22 -0.74 -13.55 13.03
C ARG A 22 -1.48 -13.95 14.31
N ARG A 23 -0.77 -14.34 15.37
CA ARG A 23 -1.37 -14.70 16.67
C ARG A 23 -2.07 -13.51 17.34
N MET A 24 -1.63 -12.29 17.06
CA MET A 24 -2.18 -11.06 17.60
C MET A 24 -3.54 -10.70 16.94
N LEU A 25 -3.77 -11.03 15.67
CA LEU A 25 -4.97 -10.61 14.92
C LEU A 25 -6.30 -10.89 15.63
N PRO A 26 -6.57 -12.10 16.18
CA PRO A 26 -7.83 -12.37 16.88
C PRO A 26 -8.03 -11.48 18.11
N ARG A 27 -6.96 -11.07 18.80
CA ARG A 27 -7.02 -10.16 19.95
C ARG A 27 -7.34 -8.75 19.49
N LEU A 28 -6.66 -8.25 18.45
CA LEU A 28 -6.89 -6.93 17.88
C LEU A 28 -8.34 -6.77 17.38
N LYS A 29 -8.91 -7.81 16.77
CA LYS A 29 -10.30 -7.81 16.29
C LYS A 29 -11.34 -7.69 17.42
N LYS A 30 -10.97 -7.96 18.68
CA LYS A 30 -11.84 -7.82 19.86
C LYS A 30 -11.70 -6.47 20.56
N ILE A 31 -10.72 -5.67 20.20
CA ILE A 31 -10.53 -4.33 20.76
C ILE A 31 -11.66 -3.42 20.27
N LYS A 32 -12.10 -2.48 21.11
CA LYS A 32 -13.08 -1.47 20.71
C LYS A 32 -12.56 -0.73 19.47
N SER A 33 -13.41 -0.61 18.45
CA SER A 33 -13.01 -0.09 17.14
C SER A 33 -12.36 1.28 17.21
N ASN A 34 -12.92 2.21 18.00
CA ASN A 34 -12.34 3.53 18.17
C ASN A 34 -10.94 3.51 18.81
N LEU A 35 -10.73 2.68 19.84
CA LEU A 35 -9.41 2.58 20.48
C LEU A 35 -8.36 2.02 19.52
N LEU A 36 -8.72 0.99 18.74
CA LEU A 36 -7.81 0.43 17.75
C LEU A 36 -7.54 1.43 16.64
N ASP A 37 -8.58 2.09 16.11
CA ASP A 37 -8.45 3.11 15.05
C ASP A 37 -7.55 4.26 15.51
N ASP A 38 -7.79 4.84 16.70
CA ASP A 38 -6.98 5.92 17.25
C ASP A 38 -5.50 5.50 17.40
N THR A 39 -5.26 4.27 17.86
CA THR A 39 -3.91 3.73 18.00
C THR A 39 -3.24 3.57 16.63
N VAL A 40 -3.92 2.96 15.67
CA VAL A 40 -3.37 2.73 14.33
C VAL A 40 -3.15 4.05 13.59
N HIS A 41 -4.07 5.02 13.70
CA HIS A 41 -3.91 6.34 13.09
C HIS A 41 -2.72 7.12 13.67
N ARG A 42 -2.46 6.99 14.97
CA ARG A 42 -1.25 7.57 15.57
C ARG A 42 0.01 6.90 15.02
N LEU A 43 0.04 5.57 15.00
CA LEU A 43 1.17 4.81 14.45
C LEU A 43 1.37 5.06 12.95
N HIS A 44 0.28 5.27 12.19
CA HIS A 44 0.35 5.69 10.79
C HIS A 44 1.13 7.01 10.64
N LYS A 45 0.81 8.02 11.45
CA LYS A 45 1.53 9.30 11.40
C LYS A 45 3.01 9.12 11.73
N GLU A 46 3.32 8.41 12.81
CA GLU A 46 4.70 8.10 13.20
C GLU A 46 5.46 7.35 12.10
N ALA A 47 4.81 6.37 11.44
CA ALA A 47 5.40 5.63 10.33
C ALA A 47 5.76 6.55 9.14
N PHE A 48 4.92 7.52 8.81
CA PHE A 48 5.15 8.43 7.69
C PHE A 48 6.08 9.62 8.03
N GLU A 49 6.49 9.78 9.27
CA GLU A 49 7.65 10.61 9.62
C GLU A 49 8.98 9.95 9.22
N ILE A 50 8.99 8.62 9.10
CA ILE A 50 10.18 7.81 8.79
C ILE A 50 10.15 7.36 7.33
N VAL A 51 8.99 6.93 6.82
CA VAL A 51 8.83 6.32 5.50
C VAL A 51 8.32 7.33 4.48
N ASP A 52 9.14 7.63 3.48
CA ASP A 52 8.75 8.43 2.32
C ASP A 52 8.40 7.48 1.15
N CYS A 53 7.12 7.47 0.76
CA CYS A 53 6.64 6.64 -0.36
C CYS A 53 7.36 6.90 -1.67
N LEU A 54 7.73 8.17 -1.95
CA LEU A 54 8.44 8.56 -3.17
C LEU A 54 9.89 8.08 -3.21
N LYS A 55 10.48 7.80 -2.04
CA LYS A 55 11.81 7.19 -1.96
C LYS A 55 11.74 5.66 -1.86
N CYS A 56 10.61 5.13 -1.40
CA CYS A 56 10.43 3.69 -1.19
C CYS A 56 10.08 2.94 -2.48
N GLY A 57 8.97 3.28 -3.14
CA GLY A 57 8.47 2.64 -4.37
C GLY A 57 8.21 1.13 -4.28
N ASN A 58 8.31 0.50 -3.11
CA ASN A 58 8.27 -0.97 -3.00
C ASN A 58 6.93 -1.57 -3.40
N CYS A 59 5.81 -0.97 -2.99
CA CYS A 59 4.48 -1.43 -3.42
C CYS A 59 4.30 -1.31 -4.94
N CYS A 60 4.90 -0.31 -5.59
CA CYS A 60 4.86 -0.15 -7.04
C CYS A 60 5.64 -1.23 -7.80
N ARG A 61 6.54 -1.95 -7.12
CA ARG A 61 7.28 -3.08 -7.71
C ARG A 61 6.56 -4.41 -7.60
N GLY A 62 5.71 -4.60 -6.59
CA GLY A 62 5.12 -5.89 -6.28
C GLY A 62 3.59 -5.94 -6.32
N ILE A 63 2.90 -4.79 -6.31
CA ILE A 63 1.44 -4.73 -6.24
C ILE A 63 0.90 -3.95 -7.45
N SER A 64 -0.06 -4.55 -8.17
CA SER A 64 -0.85 -3.81 -9.15
C SER A 64 -2.14 -3.30 -8.50
N PRO A 65 -2.45 -1.99 -8.58
CA PRO A 65 -3.68 -1.44 -8.00
C PRO A 65 -4.89 -1.88 -8.81
N ARG A 66 -6.00 -2.18 -8.14
CA ARG A 66 -7.30 -2.25 -8.80
C ARG A 66 -7.77 -0.85 -9.17
N MET A 67 -8.26 -0.70 -10.39
CA MET A 67 -8.61 0.60 -10.96
C MET A 67 -10.07 0.64 -11.41
N THR A 68 -10.59 1.85 -11.47
CA THR A 68 -11.90 2.18 -12.05
C THR A 68 -11.73 2.88 -13.40
N ASP A 69 -12.81 2.98 -14.20
CA ASP A 69 -12.79 3.76 -15.45
C ASP A 69 -12.34 5.21 -15.20
N ARG A 70 -12.76 5.83 -14.07
CA ARG A 70 -12.35 7.18 -13.68
C ARG A 70 -10.84 7.28 -13.40
N ASP A 71 -10.22 6.22 -12.89
CA ASP A 71 -8.76 6.19 -12.71
C ASP A 71 -8.05 6.18 -14.05
N ILE A 72 -8.55 5.38 -15.01
CA ILE A 72 -8.00 5.30 -16.37
C ILE A 72 -8.16 6.63 -17.09
N GLU A 73 -9.32 7.29 -16.99
CA GLU A 73 -9.58 8.63 -17.56
C GLU A 73 -8.60 9.69 -17.01
N ARG A 74 -8.33 9.70 -15.69
CA ARG A 74 -7.37 10.63 -15.09
C ARG A 74 -5.95 10.41 -15.59
N ILE A 75 -5.52 9.16 -15.67
CA ILE A 75 -4.21 8.79 -16.22
C ILE A 75 -4.11 9.22 -17.68
N ALA A 76 -5.14 8.95 -18.48
CA ALA A 76 -5.21 9.34 -19.89
C ALA A 76 -5.07 10.86 -20.08
N LYS A 77 -5.79 11.63 -19.27
CA LYS A 77 -5.68 13.10 -19.26
C LYS A 77 -4.27 13.58 -18.92
N ASN A 78 -3.64 12.97 -17.90
CA ASN A 78 -2.26 13.30 -17.53
C ASN A 78 -1.28 13.03 -18.66
N LEU A 79 -1.42 11.89 -19.34
CA LEU A 79 -0.57 11.47 -20.45
C LEU A 79 -0.93 12.14 -21.79
N LYS A 80 -2.04 12.93 -21.84
CA LYS A 80 -2.56 13.59 -23.05
C LYS A 80 -2.88 12.60 -24.18
N VAL A 81 -3.45 11.47 -23.83
CA VAL A 81 -3.90 10.41 -24.76
C VAL A 81 -5.35 10.02 -24.48
N SER A 82 -5.96 9.20 -25.34
CA SER A 82 -7.31 8.67 -25.09
C SER A 82 -7.32 7.61 -23.98
N PRO A 83 -8.43 7.44 -23.24
CA PRO A 83 -8.59 6.33 -22.28
C PRO A 83 -8.40 4.95 -22.93
N THR A 84 -8.84 4.80 -24.19
CA THR A 84 -8.64 3.58 -24.97
C THR A 84 -7.16 3.27 -25.16
N ALA A 85 -6.36 4.27 -25.52
CA ALA A 85 -4.90 4.10 -25.69
C ALA A 85 -4.22 3.69 -24.36
N VAL A 86 -4.65 4.23 -23.21
CA VAL A 86 -4.17 3.79 -21.90
C VAL A 86 -4.55 2.35 -21.63
N SER A 87 -5.82 1.99 -21.89
CA SER A 87 -6.31 0.63 -21.67
C SER A 87 -5.55 -0.38 -22.52
N GLU A 88 -5.42 -0.12 -23.80
CA GLU A 88 -4.70 -1.00 -24.73
C GLU A 88 -3.24 -1.20 -24.35
N LYS A 89 -2.57 -0.13 -23.91
CA LYS A 89 -1.14 -0.17 -23.62
C LYS A 89 -0.81 -0.73 -22.24
N TYR A 90 -1.56 -0.35 -21.20
CA TYR A 90 -1.16 -0.55 -19.82
C TYR A 90 -2.10 -1.42 -19.00
N ILE A 91 -3.36 -1.62 -19.41
CA ILE A 91 -4.40 -2.21 -18.57
C ILE A 91 -4.76 -3.63 -19.01
N THR A 92 -4.98 -4.48 -18.01
CA THR A 92 -5.58 -5.81 -18.17
C THR A 92 -6.63 -6.02 -17.07
N ARG A 93 -7.24 -7.21 -17.01
CA ARG A 93 -8.11 -7.61 -15.91
C ARG A 93 -7.43 -8.67 -15.07
N ASP A 94 -7.64 -8.59 -13.75
CA ASP A 94 -7.23 -9.64 -12.82
C ASP A 94 -8.23 -10.81 -12.84
N THR A 95 -7.99 -11.83 -12.01
CA THR A 95 -8.85 -13.02 -11.91
C THR A 95 -10.28 -12.71 -11.44
N ASP A 96 -10.48 -11.58 -10.77
CA ASP A 96 -11.77 -11.10 -10.28
C ASP A 96 -12.39 -10.04 -11.24
N GLU A 97 -11.88 -9.94 -12.48
CA GLU A 97 -12.34 -9.02 -13.52
C GLU A 97 -12.12 -7.52 -13.22
N PHE A 98 -11.30 -7.16 -12.22
CA PHE A 98 -10.94 -5.76 -11.97
C PHE A 98 -9.82 -5.30 -12.90
N TYR A 99 -9.88 -4.03 -13.33
CA TYR A 99 -8.78 -3.42 -14.07
C TYR A 99 -7.52 -3.32 -13.20
N CYS A 100 -6.39 -3.70 -13.77
CA CYS A 100 -5.07 -3.61 -13.17
C CYS A 100 -4.01 -3.35 -14.23
N PHE A 101 -2.77 -3.01 -13.84
CA PHE A 101 -1.69 -2.88 -14.81
C PHE A 101 -1.24 -4.25 -15.35
N LYS A 102 -0.89 -4.30 -16.63
CA LYS A 102 -0.41 -5.51 -17.31
C LYS A 102 0.91 -6.00 -16.79
N GLN A 103 1.71 -5.11 -16.21
CA GLN A 103 3.10 -5.39 -15.85
C GLN A 103 3.41 -5.00 -14.42
N SER A 104 4.38 -5.68 -13.85
CA SER A 104 5.09 -5.35 -12.62
C SER A 104 6.59 -5.37 -12.92
N PRO A 105 7.34 -4.37 -12.51
CA PRO A 105 6.97 -3.15 -11.79
C PRO A 105 5.95 -2.28 -12.51
N CYS A 106 5.28 -1.38 -11.75
CA CYS A 106 4.32 -0.42 -12.28
C CYS A 106 4.90 0.36 -13.48
N PRO A 107 4.16 0.49 -14.61
CA PRO A 107 4.67 1.16 -15.81
C PRO A 107 4.98 2.64 -15.64
N PHE A 108 4.53 3.25 -14.53
CA PHE A 108 4.74 4.66 -14.21
C PHE A 108 5.75 4.88 -13.07
N LEU A 109 6.41 3.83 -12.62
CA LEU A 109 7.53 3.94 -11.69
C LEU A 109 8.81 4.18 -12.49
N ASP A 110 9.50 5.28 -12.23
CA ASP A 110 10.79 5.54 -12.86
C ASP A 110 11.97 4.91 -12.10
N GLY A 111 13.18 5.11 -12.63
CA GLY A 111 14.41 4.53 -12.06
C GLY A 111 14.79 5.10 -10.69
N GLU A 112 14.18 6.20 -10.25
CA GLU A 112 14.43 6.86 -8.98
C GLU A 112 13.28 6.71 -7.97
N ASN A 113 12.43 5.71 -8.18
CA ASN A 113 11.23 5.42 -7.36
C ASN A 113 10.12 6.47 -7.43
N TYR A 114 10.17 7.38 -8.40
CA TYR A 114 9.16 8.41 -8.57
C TYR A 114 8.01 7.91 -9.44
N CYS A 115 6.78 8.22 -9.03
CA CYS A 115 5.59 7.92 -9.82
C CYS A 115 5.33 9.05 -10.82
N GLN A 116 5.48 8.78 -12.12
CA GLN A 116 5.29 9.76 -13.19
C GLN A 116 3.86 10.33 -13.29
N VAL A 117 2.87 9.61 -12.77
CA VAL A 117 1.46 10.04 -12.70
C VAL A 117 1.00 10.30 -11.26
N TYR A 118 1.89 10.70 -10.36
CA TYR A 118 1.65 10.78 -8.91
C TYR A 118 0.37 11.51 -8.52
N LYS A 119 0.09 12.66 -9.13
CA LYS A 119 -1.14 13.45 -8.84
C LYS A 119 -2.41 12.74 -9.29
N ASP A 120 -2.32 12.00 -10.40
CA ASP A 120 -3.44 11.32 -11.07
C ASP A 120 -3.42 9.80 -10.88
N ARG A 121 -2.57 9.31 -9.97
CA ARG A 121 -2.47 7.89 -9.66
C ARG A 121 -3.81 7.28 -9.26
N PRO A 122 -4.03 5.98 -9.48
CA PRO A 122 -5.26 5.28 -9.10
C PRO A 122 -5.66 5.55 -7.64
N ARG A 123 -6.96 5.55 -7.38
CA ARG A 123 -7.48 5.75 -6.03
C ARG A 123 -6.88 4.74 -5.05
N ALA A 124 -6.76 3.48 -5.46
CA ALA A 124 -6.12 2.43 -4.65
C ALA A 124 -4.69 2.80 -4.24
N CYS A 125 -3.91 3.44 -5.12
CA CYS A 125 -2.56 3.93 -4.79
C CYS A 125 -2.59 5.13 -3.83
N LYS A 126 -3.60 6.01 -3.95
CA LYS A 126 -3.75 7.18 -3.06
C LYS A 126 -4.11 6.78 -1.63
N GLU A 127 -4.95 5.76 -1.50
CA GLU A 127 -5.46 5.28 -0.22
C GLU A 127 -4.52 4.24 0.45
N TYR A 128 -3.62 3.63 -0.32
CA TYR A 128 -2.64 2.70 0.21
C TYR A 128 -1.67 3.42 1.16
N PRO A 129 -1.33 2.85 2.32
CA PRO A 129 -1.58 1.48 2.78
C PRO A 129 -2.86 1.30 3.63
N HIS A 130 -3.78 2.23 3.62
CA HIS A 130 -5.09 2.19 4.30
C HIS A 130 -5.03 2.18 5.84
N THR A 131 -3.89 2.44 6.45
CA THR A 131 -3.73 2.44 7.90
C THR A 131 -4.29 3.70 8.59
N ASP A 132 -4.77 4.67 7.81
CA ASP A 132 -5.45 5.89 8.26
C ASP A 132 -6.97 5.85 8.13
N ARG A 133 -7.54 4.73 7.60
CA ARG A 133 -8.98 4.63 7.43
C ARG A 133 -9.69 4.22 8.73
N PRO A 134 -10.95 4.67 8.93
CA PRO A 134 -11.78 4.22 10.05
C PRO A 134 -12.15 2.72 9.90
N LYS A 135 -12.48 2.08 11.02
CA LYS A 135 -12.85 0.66 11.09
C LYS A 135 -11.71 -0.25 10.58
N PHE A 136 -10.51 -0.01 11.09
CA PHE A 136 -9.32 -0.77 10.72
C PHE A 136 -9.48 -2.28 10.88
N THR A 137 -10.32 -2.72 11.82
CA THR A 137 -10.66 -4.14 12.00
C THR A 137 -11.17 -4.82 10.74
N GLN A 138 -11.83 -4.07 9.82
CA GLN A 138 -12.37 -4.62 8.57
C GLN A 138 -11.28 -4.96 7.55
N ILE A 139 -10.11 -4.34 7.68
CA ILE A 139 -8.99 -4.51 6.74
C ILE A 139 -7.73 -5.06 7.41
N ILE A 140 -7.83 -5.48 8.65
CA ILE A 140 -6.67 -5.91 9.44
C ILE A 140 -5.94 -7.10 8.78
N ASP A 141 -6.66 -8.04 8.17
CA ASP A 141 -6.07 -9.18 7.48
C ASP A 141 -5.33 -8.75 6.21
N LEU A 142 -5.90 -7.80 5.44
CA LEU A 142 -5.23 -7.20 4.30
C LEU A 142 -3.99 -6.41 4.74
N SER A 143 -4.11 -5.63 5.81
CA SER A 143 -2.98 -4.88 6.37
C SER A 143 -1.88 -5.82 6.86
N PHE A 144 -2.24 -6.95 7.48
CA PHE A 144 -1.28 -7.98 7.86
C PHE A 144 -0.51 -8.51 6.63
N THR A 145 -1.20 -8.81 5.53
CA THR A 145 -0.54 -9.20 4.28
C THR A 145 0.39 -8.10 3.75
N ASN A 146 -0.01 -6.84 3.86
CA ASN A 146 0.78 -5.70 3.42
C ASN A 146 1.99 -5.39 4.33
N SER A 147 2.05 -5.95 5.54
CA SER A 147 3.14 -5.67 6.50
C SER A 147 4.52 -6.16 6.04
N ILE A 148 4.58 -7.10 5.10
CA ILE A 148 5.83 -7.57 4.49
C ILE A 148 6.15 -6.88 3.16
N ILE A 149 5.32 -5.93 2.74
CA ILE A 149 5.48 -5.21 1.47
C ILE A 149 5.70 -3.72 1.73
N CYS A 150 4.95 -3.14 2.68
CA CYS A 150 4.99 -1.72 2.99
C CYS A 150 5.74 -1.47 4.31
N PRO A 151 6.87 -0.75 4.29
CA PRO A 151 7.62 -0.45 5.53
C PRO A 151 6.78 0.31 6.56
N ALA A 152 5.86 1.19 6.13
CA ALA A 152 4.96 1.89 7.05
C ALA A 152 3.99 0.93 7.75
N VAL A 153 3.44 -0.07 7.02
CA VAL A 153 2.60 -1.10 7.63
C VAL A 153 3.42 -2.03 8.51
N ALA A 154 4.65 -2.38 8.11
CA ALA A 154 5.59 -3.13 8.94
C ALA A 154 5.80 -2.45 10.29
N PHE A 155 6.10 -1.15 10.29
CA PHE A 155 6.23 -0.35 11.50
C PHE A 155 4.97 -0.43 12.37
N VAL A 156 3.79 -0.22 11.78
CA VAL A 156 2.51 -0.28 12.52
C VAL A 156 2.33 -1.64 13.22
N PHE A 157 2.58 -2.76 12.54
CA PHE A 157 2.44 -4.10 13.15
C PHE A 157 3.47 -4.38 14.23
N ILE A 158 4.72 -3.93 14.04
CA ILE A 158 5.78 -4.04 15.05
C ILE A 158 5.39 -3.28 16.33
N GLU A 159 4.85 -2.07 16.19
CA GLU A 159 4.44 -1.26 17.34
C GLU A 159 3.14 -1.76 17.99
N LEU A 160 2.15 -2.20 17.20
CA LEU A 160 0.92 -2.80 17.74
C LEU A 160 1.21 -4.00 18.65
N ARG A 161 2.22 -4.82 18.33
CA ARG A 161 2.64 -5.93 19.16
C ARG A 161 3.20 -5.51 20.52
N LYS A 162 3.76 -4.31 20.63
CA LYS A 162 4.28 -3.79 21.91
C LYS A 162 3.18 -3.22 22.79
N ILE A 163 2.06 -2.80 22.18
CA ILE A 163 0.94 -2.12 22.84
C ILE A 163 -0.11 -3.15 23.31
N PHE A 164 -0.36 -4.17 22.50
CA PHE A 164 -1.41 -5.18 22.68
C PHE A 164 -0.83 -6.60 22.72
#